data_4812451db8a215dc4e5361ec15d57e6e
#
_entry.id   4812451db8a215dc4e5361ec15d57e6e
#
_cell.length_a   1.000
_cell.length_b   1.000
_cell.length_c   1.000
_cell.angle_alpha   90.00
_cell.angle_beta   90.00
_cell.angle_gamma   90.00
#
_symmetry.space_group_name_H-M   'P 1'
#
loop_
_entity.id
_entity.type
_entity.pdbx_description
1 polymer ?
#
loop_
_entity_poly.entity_id
_entity_poly.type
_entity_poly.pdbx_seq_one_letter_code
_entity_poly.pdbx_strand_id
1 'polypeptide(L)'
;MEHLSDGRRGSVLSEAAFHKMIAIERKRTERSGKPFLLMLAEVRSGSPENTEKTLGAVTYALVNATRETDVMGRYKENVAGVIFTELAIAEKHSLLRAMFARVSCTLREKLTPNQFDQMTLSFHLFPDDHDDHVQGYPTNLTLYPELSGPAGASVLSTLKRMMDIVVAMAALMVLAPLFLAIAVAIKATSKGPVLFRQERIGQYGKPFIFLKFRTMYADNDATVHEQYVKQLIAGTAQQNPSKGNGQSVYKLTNDARITRTGAFLRNISLDELPQLLNVLKGEMSLVGPRPPIPYEVENYALWHRHRFLIARPGLTGLWQVSGRNRVKFDDMVRLDMRYAKTWSLWLDLKILLRTPLAILQGAD
;
A
#
# COMPACT_ATOMS: atom_id res chain seq x y z
N MET A 1 19.72 37.46 12.23
CA MET A 1 18.30 37.32 12.56
C MET A 1 17.61 38.52 12.01
N GLU A 2 16.47 38.38 11.35
CA GLU A 2 15.81 39.45 10.60
C GLU A 2 16.64 40.05 9.45
N HIS A 3 16.38 39.54 8.26
CA HIS A 3 16.31 40.27 6.99
C HIS A 3 16.13 39.24 5.83
N LEU A 4 14.94 38.76 5.62
CA LEU A 4 14.49 38.20 4.34
C LEU A 4 13.01 38.58 4.17
N SER A 5 12.76 39.90 4.18
CA SER A 5 11.53 40.51 3.67
C SER A 5 11.88 41.27 2.40
N ASP A 6 12.05 40.53 1.31
CA ASP A 6 11.87 41.14 -0.02
C ASP A 6 10.75 40.39 -0.70
N GLY A 7 9.62 41.05 -0.80
CA GLY A 7 8.39 40.53 -1.34
C GLY A 7 8.49 40.35 -2.84
N ARG A 8 8.81 39.13 -3.28
CA ARG A 8 8.56 38.59 -4.61
C ARG A 8 9.43 37.36 -4.90
N ARG A 9 9.30 36.26 -4.10
CA ARG A 9 9.71 34.89 -4.50
C ARG A 9 9.17 33.90 -3.49
N GLY A 10 8.64 32.76 -3.97
CA GLY A 10 7.92 31.78 -3.21
C GLY A 10 8.54 31.44 -1.85
N SER A 11 7.78 31.56 -0.78
CA SER A 11 8.23 31.23 0.57
C SER A 11 8.59 29.75 0.66
N VAL A 12 9.82 29.46 1.12
CA VAL A 12 10.26 28.08 1.41
C VAL A 12 9.42 27.52 2.55
N LEU A 13 8.66 26.45 2.29
CA LEU A 13 7.78 25.84 3.29
C LEU A 13 8.58 25.10 4.35
N SER A 14 8.07 25.14 5.59
CA SER A 14 8.57 24.25 6.65
C SER A 14 8.35 22.79 6.30
N GLU A 15 9.09 21.87 6.94
CA GLU A 15 8.98 20.42 6.70
C GLU A 15 7.53 19.94 6.78
N ALA A 16 6.82 20.28 7.84
CA ALA A 16 5.42 19.88 8.02
C ALA A 16 4.48 20.44 6.93
N ALA A 17 4.70 21.70 6.52
CA ALA A 17 3.92 22.34 5.46
C ALA A 17 4.23 21.73 4.08
N PHE A 18 5.50 21.41 3.82
CA PHE A 18 5.92 20.79 2.57
C PHE A 18 5.40 19.35 2.43
N HIS A 19 5.46 18.54 3.48
CA HIS A 19 4.86 17.21 3.53
C HIS A 19 3.34 17.25 3.28
N LYS A 20 2.65 18.25 3.88
CA LYS A 20 1.23 18.47 3.62
C LYS A 20 0.97 18.83 2.14
N MET A 21 1.85 19.62 1.53
CA MET A 21 1.73 19.99 0.12
C MET A 21 1.91 18.78 -0.81
N ILE A 22 2.89 17.91 -0.55
CA ILE A 22 3.04 16.64 -1.27
C ILE A 22 1.73 15.82 -1.20
N ALA A 23 1.12 15.71 -0.02
CA ALA A 23 -0.14 14.99 0.13
C ALA A 23 -1.31 15.66 -0.62
N ILE A 24 -1.32 16.99 -0.73
CA ILE A 24 -2.32 17.73 -1.51
C ILE A 24 -2.12 17.48 -3.01
N GLU A 25 -0.89 17.55 -3.51
CA GLU A 25 -0.61 17.33 -4.95
C GLU A 25 -0.91 15.89 -5.37
N ARG A 26 -0.64 14.89 -4.53
CA ARG A 26 -1.08 13.52 -4.79
C ARG A 26 -2.60 13.44 -4.98
N LYS A 27 -3.37 14.06 -4.07
CA LYS A 27 -4.84 14.10 -4.19
C LYS A 27 -5.33 14.87 -5.41
N ARG A 28 -4.60 15.91 -5.84
CA ARG A 28 -4.90 16.62 -7.08
C ARG A 28 -4.67 15.72 -8.29
N THR A 29 -3.53 15.03 -8.33
CA THR A 29 -3.21 14.06 -9.39
C THR A 29 -4.24 12.92 -9.45
N GLU A 30 -4.64 12.36 -8.32
CA GLU A 30 -5.68 11.33 -8.24
C GLU A 30 -7.02 11.76 -8.88
N ARG A 31 -7.35 13.05 -8.79
CA ARG A 31 -8.60 13.59 -9.35
C ARG A 31 -8.46 14.07 -10.78
N SER A 32 -7.34 14.70 -11.11
CA SER A 32 -7.14 15.37 -12.41
C SER A 32 -6.45 14.48 -13.45
N GLY A 33 -5.76 13.41 -13.02
CA GLY A 33 -4.87 12.62 -13.86
C GLY A 33 -3.56 13.33 -14.21
N LYS A 34 -3.38 14.61 -13.82
CA LYS A 34 -2.17 15.36 -14.12
C LYS A 34 -1.06 15.00 -13.15
N PRO A 35 0.09 14.51 -13.62
CA PRO A 35 1.19 14.11 -12.74
C PRO A 35 1.94 15.32 -12.18
N PHE A 36 2.70 15.07 -11.10
CA PHE A 36 3.70 16.00 -10.56
C PHE A 36 5.04 15.28 -10.33
N LEU A 37 6.12 16.06 -10.28
CA LEU A 37 7.46 15.56 -10.02
C LEU A 37 7.98 16.15 -8.72
N LEU A 38 8.36 15.30 -7.77
CA LEU A 38 9.08 15.68 -6.56
C LEU A 38 10.59 15.52 -6.82
N MET A 39 11.32 16.61 -6.70
CA MET A 39 12.79 16.59 -6.69
C MET A 39 13.27 16.80 -5.27
N LEU A 40 14.24 16.02 -4.83
CA LEU A 40 14.92 16.18 -3.57
C LEU A 40 16.41 16.44 -3.80
N ALA A 41 16.93 17.43 -3.10
CA ALA A 41 18.35 17.76 -3.03
C ALA A 41 18.85 17.47 -1.61
N GLU A 42 19.54 16.35 -1.44
CA GLU A 42 20.10 15.92 -0.18
C GLU A 42 21.56 16.34 -0.06
N VAL A 43 21.89 17.06 1.01
CA VAL A 43 23.26 17.44 1.34
C VAL A 43 23.85 16.34 2.21
N ARG A 44 24.96 15.72 1.75
CA ARG A 44 25.68 14.71 2.53
C ARG A 44 26.28 15.34 3.76
N SER A 45 26.08 14.69 4.90
CA SER A 45 26.45 15.19 6.22
C SER A 45 27.94 15.47 6.34
N GLY A 46 28.25 16.76 6.62
CA GLY A 46 29.51 17.21 7.21
C GLY A 46 29.26 17.61 8.68
N SER A 47 29.96 18.65 9.17
CA SER A 47 29.56 19.27 10.44
C SER A 47 28.16 19.90 10.29
N PRO A 48 27.33 19.93 11.34
CA PRO A 48 25.95 20.49 11.29
C PRO A 48 25.91 21.91 10.69
N GLU A 49 26.90 22.74 11.05
CA GLU A 49 27.02 24.13 10.58
C GLU A 49 27.31 24.21 9.06
N ASN A 50 28.15 23.34 8.54
CA ASN A 50 28.44 23.26 7.09
C ASN A 50 27.25 22.74 6.29
N THR A 51 26.53 21.75 6.84
CA THR A 51 25.34 21.20 6.21
C THR A 51 24.25 22.26 6.07
N GLU A 52 24.01 23.08 7.10
CA GLU A 52 23.01 24.14 7.07
C GLU A 52 23.37 25.27 6.10
N LYS A 53 24.65 25.69 6.08
CA LYS A 53 25.17 26.66 5.10
C LYS A 53 25.02 26.17 3.65
N THR A 54 25.39 24.91 3.40
CA THR A 54 25.26 24.31 2.05
C THR A 54 23.80 24.16 1.66
N LEU A 55 22.93 23.70 2.58
CA LEU A 55 21.50 23.60 2.33
C LEU A 55 20.86 24.96 2.04
N GLY A 56 21.27 26.01 2.74
CA GLY A 56 20.85 27.40 2.47
C GLY A 56 21.25 27.86 1.06
N ALA A 57 22.49 27.58 0.64
CA ALA A 57 22.96 27.90 -0.71
C ALA A 57 22.21 27.12 -1.78
N VAL A 58 21.95 25.81 -1.56
CA VAL A 58 21.16 24.95 -2.45
C VAL A 58 19.74 25.48 -2.58
N THR A 59 19.10 25.80 -1.46
CA THR A 59 17.74 26.34 -1.42
C THR A 59 17.65 27.67 -2.19
N TYR A 60 18.60 28.57 -1.97
CA TYR A 60 18.66 29.85 -2.69
C TYR A 60 18.84 29.65 -4.21
N ALA A 61 19.72 28.74 -4.61
CA ALA A 61 19.93 28.41 -6.03
C ALA A 61 18.66 27.82 -6.68
N LEU A 62 17.95 26.94 -5.97
CA LEU A 62 16.72 26.32 -6.43
C LEU A 62 15.56 27.33 -6.56
N VAL A 63 15.40 28.27 -5.63
CA VAL A 63 14.40 29.35 -5.73
C VAL A 63 14.56 30.13 -7.04
N ASN A 64 15.80 30.32 -7.48
CA ASN A 64 16.08 31.03 -8.72
C ASN A 64 15.93 30.16 -10.00
N ALA A 65 15.90 28.85 -9.84
CA ALA A 65 15.78 27.87 -10.94
C ALA A 65 14.36 27.41 -11.19
N THR A 66 13.44 27.65 -10.27
CA THR A 66 12.06 27.17 -10.27
C THR A 66 11.07 28.26 -10.73
N ARG A 67 9.89 27.85 -11.17
CA ARG A 67 8.79 28.75 -11.54
C ARG A 67 8.04 29.20 -10.27
N GLU A 68 7.29 30.30 -10.36
CA GLU A 68 6.42 30.75 -9.24
C GLU A 68 5.33 29.73 -8.87
N THR A 69 4.95 28.87 -9.82
CA THR A 69 3.97 27.79 -9.61
C THR A 69 4.57 26.55 -8.94
N ASP A 70 5.90 26.43 -8.90
CA ASP A 70 6.58 25.30 -8.28
C ASP A 70 6.65 25.54 -6.76
N VAL A 71 6.42 24.49 -5.99
CA VAL A 71 6.39 24.59 -4.52
C VAL A 71 7.71 24.09 -3.95
N MET A 72 8.35 24.93 -3.15
CA MET A 72 9.60 24.60 -2.50
C MET A 72 9.44 24.50 -1.00
N GLY A 73 10.17 23.59 -0.37
CA GLY A 73 10.18 23.42 1.08
C GLY A 73 11.29 22.51 1.59
N ARG A 74 11.37 22.42 2.89
CA ARG A 74 12.26 21.49 3.59
C ARG A 74 11.58 20.11 3.64
N TYR A 75 12.27 19.08 3.16
CA TYR A 75 11.75 17.71 3.19
C TYR A 75 12.21 16.96 4.46
N LYS A 76 13.46 17.18 4.86
CA LYS A 76 14.10 16.71 6.11
C LYS A 76 15.18 17.72 6.53
N GLU A 77 15.81 17.49 7.67
CA GLU A 77 16.82 18.37 8.23
C GLU A 77 17.92 18.75 7.22
N ASN A 78 18.37 17.78 6.40
CA ASN A 78 19.43 17.97 5.40
C ASN A 78 18.94 17.87 3.94
N VAL A 79 17.62 17.95 3.69
CA VAL A 79 17.01 17.74 2.37
C VAL A 79 16.08 18.88 2.01
N ALA A 80 16.38 19.59 0.93
CA ALA A 80 15.46 20.53 0.29
C ALA A 80 14.65 19.81 -0.79
N GLY A 81 13.36 20.17 -0.93
CA GLY A 81 12.45 19.57 -1.92
C GLY A 81 11.80 20.63 -2.80
N VAL A 82 11.52 20.25 -4.05
CA VAL A 82 10.74 21.04 -5.02
C VAL A 82 9.67 20.14 -5.63
N ILE A 83 8.43 20.62 -5.63
CA ILE A 83 7.31 19.99 -6.32
C ILE A 83 7.09 20.75 -7.63
N PHE A 84 7.32 20.10 -8.76
CA PHE A 84 6.99 20.61 -10.09
C PHE A 84 5.59 20.13 -10.46
N THR A 85 4.70 21.07 -10.73
CA THR A 85 3.31 20.82 -11.12
C THR A 85 3.08 21.12 -12.59
N GLU A 86 1.91 20.72 -13.12
CA GLU A 86 1.50 21.01 -14.51
C GLU A 86 2.49 20.51 -15.59
N LEU A 87 2.98 19.31 -15.40
CA LEU A 87 3.92 18.69 -16.34
C LEU A 87 3.18 18.23 -17.60
N ALA A 88 3.64 18.70 -18.77
CA ALA A 88 3.25 18.14 -20.05
C ALA A 88 4.12 16.91 -20.32
N ILE A 89 3.59 15.72 -20.08
CA ILE A 89 4.33 14.48 -20.30
C ILE A 89 4.03 13.95 -21.69
N ALA A 90 4.97 14.15 -22.62
CA ALA A 90 5.01 13.40 -23.88
C ALA A 90 5.78 12.08 -23.70
N GLU A 91 6.90 12.12 -22.95
CA GLU A 91 7.73 10.98 -22.58
C GLU A 91 8.40 11.22 -21.22
N LYS A 92 8.23 10.29 -20.28
CA LYS A 92 8.77 10.35 -18.91
C LYS A 92 10.29 10.52 -18.89
N HIS A 93 11.01 9.69 -19.64
CA HIS A 93 12.47 9.70 -19.64
C HIS A 93 13.06 10.99 -20.20
N SER A 94 12.44 11.57 -21.23
CA SER A 94 12.87 12.84 -21.81
C SER A 94 12.63 14.00 -20.84
N LEU A 95 11.48 14.00 -20.15
CA LEU A 95 11.15 14.99 -19.13
C LEU A 95 12.15 14.95 -17.97
N LEU A 96 12.41 13.77 -17.40
CA LEU A 96 13.35 13.61 -16.29
C LEU A 96 14.77 14.05 -16.67
N ARG A 97 15.25 13.69 -17.87
CA ARG A 97 16.56 14.14 -18.37
C ARG A 97 16.64 15.66 -18.53
N ALA A 98 15.60 16.27 -19.11
CA ALA A 98 15.54 17.72 -19.29
C ALA A 98 15.52 18.48 -17.96
N MET A 99 14.74 18.00 -16.98
CA MET A 99 14.65 18.58 -15.64
C MET A 99 15.98 18.40 -14.89
N PHE A 100 16.58 17.22 -14.96
CA PHE A 100 17.89 16.97 -14.35
C PHE A 100 18.97 17.88 -14.94
N ALA A 101 19.05 17.99 -16.27
CA ALA A 101 20.03 18.84 -16.95
C ALA A 101 19.85 20.32 -16.57
N ARG A 102 18.61 20.82 -16.59
CA ARG A 102 18.30 22.21 -16.23
C ARG A 102 18.68 22.53 -14.79
N VAL A 103 18.23 21.70 -13.84
CA VAL A 103 18.51 21.93 -12.41
C VAL A 103 19.99 21.78 -12.10
N SER A 104 20.65 20.75 -12.64
CA SER A 104 22.09 20.53 -12.44
C SER A 104 22.93 21.67 -13.00
N CYS A 105 22.57 22.24 -14.16
CA CYS A 105 23.24 23.38 -14.76
C CYS A 105 23.15 24.60 -13.82
N THR A 106 21.94 24.95 -13.38
CA THR A 106 21.72 26.11 -12.49
C THR A 106 22.43 25.93 -11.14
N LEU A 107 22.42 24.71 -10.59
CA LEU A 107 23.12 24.45 -9.32
C LEU A 107 24.63 24.56 -9.46
N ARG A 108 25.23 24.06 -10.58
CA ARG A 108 26.66 24.23 -10.87
C ARG A 108 27.10 25.68 -11.04
N GLU A 109 26.24 26.53 -11.57
CA GLU A 109 26.53 27.97 -11.72
C GLU A 109 26.48 28.74 -10.40
N LYS A 110 25.68 28.28 -9.45
CA LYS A 110 25.40 29.01 -8.20
C LYS A 110 26.13 28.44 -6.97
N LEU A 111 26.57 27.20 -7.02
CA LEU A 111 27.26 26.51 -5.93
C LEU A 111 28.75 26.40 -6.21
N THR A 112 29.55 26.35 -5.15
CA THR A 112 30.97 25.99 -5.28
C THR A 112 31.10 24.51 -5.65
N PRO A 113 32.21 24.07 -6.31
CA PRO A 113 32.43 22.67 -6.64
C PRO A 113 32.27 21.74 -5.43
N ASN A 114 32.83 22.10 -4.27
CA ASN A 114 32.72 21.32 -3.04
C ASN A 114 31.25 21.18 -2.55
N GLN A 115 30.45 22.22 -2.66
CA GLN A 115 29.03 22.17 -2.28
C GLN A 115 28.23 21.29 -3.25
N PHE A 116 28.54 21.37 -4.54
CA PHE A 116 27.88 20.54 -5.55
C PHE A 116 28.20 19.05 -5.38
N ASP A 117 29.47 18.71 -5.10
CA ASP A 117 29.93 17.32 -4.90
C ASP A 117 29.37 16.68 -3.62
N GLN A 118 29.01 17.50 -2.63
CA GLN A 118 28.35 17.06 -1.39
C GLN A 118 26.84 16.84 -1.52
N MET A 119 26.27 17.07 -2.70
CA MET A 119 24.84 17.00 -2.92
C MET A 119 24.44 15.79 -3.78
N THR A 120 23.30 15.20 -3.45
CA THR A 120 22.67 14.17 -4.27
C THR A 120 21.27 14.64 -4.68
N LEU A 121 20.98 14.55 -5.98
CA LEU A 121 19.65 14.85 -6.52
C LEU A 121 18.89 13.56 -6.79
N SER A 122 17.64 13.51 -6.35
CA SER A 122 16.71 12.45 -6.71
C SER A 122 15.40 13.01 -7.23
N PHE A 123 14.76 12.28 -8.16
CA PHE A 123 13.53 12.67 -8.81
C PHE A 123 12.50 11.56 -8.68
N HIS A 124 11.30 11.92 -8.25
CA HIS A 124 10.21 11.01 -7.94
C HIS A 124 8.94 11.50 -8.64
N LEU A 125 8.53 10.83 -9.70
CA LEU A 125 7.31 11.14 -10.44
C LEU A 125 6.11 10.52 -9.74
N PHE A 126 4.99 11.22 -9.69
CA PHE A 126 3.71 10.68 -9.23
C PHE A 126 2.65 10.89 -10.31
N PRO A 127 1.85 9.86 -10.68
CA PRO A 127 1.91 8.50 -10.14
C PRO A 127 3.19 7.76 -10.54
N ASP A 128 3.63 6.86 -9.63
CA ASP A 128 4.74 5.96 -9.95
C ASP A 128 4.32 5.07 -11.12
N ASP A 129 5.07 5.15 -12.23
CA ASP A 129 4.97 4.14 -13.28
C ASP A 129 5.64 2.87 -12.80
N HIS A 130 4.97 1.76 -13.01
CA HIS A 130 5.59 0.46 -12.80
C HIS A 130 6.57 0.21 -13.95
N ASP A 131 7.85 0.08 -13.64
CA ASP A 131 8.79 -0.57 -14.55
C ASP A 131 8.37 -2.04 -14.65
N ASP A 132 8.07 -2.51 -15.86
CA ASP A 132 7.66 -3.89 -16.16
C ASP A 132 8.69 -4.95 -15.69
N HIS A 133 9.88 -4.52 -15.26
CA HIS A 133 10.98 -5.37 -14.80
C HIS A 133 11.05 -5.55 -13.27
N VAL A 134 10.22 -4.87 -12.48
CA VAL A 134 10.25 -4.97 -11.02
C VAL A 134 9.08 -5.85 -10.53
N GLN A 135 9.40 -6.98 -9.88
CA GLN A 135 8.38 -7.83 -9.27
C GLN A 135 7.59 -7.07 -8.20
N GLY A 136 6.27 -7.01 -8.36
CA GLY A 136 5.33 -6.34 -7.45
C GLY A 136 5.04 -4.90 -7.86
N TYR A 137 4.48 -4.15 -6.91
CA TYR A 137 4.08 -2.74 -7.07
C TYR A 137 4.81 -1.89 -6.02
N PRO A 138 6.17 -1.80 -6.09
CA PRO A 138 6.93 -1.09 -5.07
C PRO A 138 6.50 0.36 -5.03
N THR A 139 6.12 0.82 -3.85
CA THR A 139 5.72 2.20 -3.64
C THR A 139 6.92 3.04 -3.29
N ASN A 140 7.09 4.14 -3.97
CA ASN A 140 8.08 5.14 -3.63
C ASN A 140 7.66 5.88 -2.34
N LEU A 141 8.16 5.42 -1.19
CA LEU A 141 7.84 5.98 0.13
C LEU A 141 8.23 7.46 0.26
N THR A 142 9.14 7.95 -0.57
CA THR A 142 9.52 9.37 -0.61
C THR A 142 8.33 10.27 -0.97
N LEU A 143 7.40 9.77 -1.76
CA LEU A 143 6.17 10.47 -2.10
C LEU A 143 5.11 10.44 -0.97
N TYR A 144 5.37 9.68 0.10
CA TYR A 144 4.47 9.49 1.24
C TYR A 144 5.19 9.78 2.57
N PRO A 145 5.69 11.02 2.78
CA PRO A 145 6.47 11.35 3.96
C PRO A 145 5.71 11.12 5.28
N GLU A 146 4.37 11.18 5.25
CA GLU A 146 3.53 10.86 6.40
C GLU A 146 3.62 9.40 6.85
N LEU A 147 4.07 8.49 5.98
CA LEU A 147 4.30 7.08 6.33
C LEU A 147 5.69 6.84 6.93
N SER A 148 6.59 7.81 6.76
CA SER A 148 7.96 7.79 7.28
C SER A 148 8.08 8.46 8.65
N GLY A 149 6.96 8.69 9.34
CA GLY A 149 6.85 9.44 10.59
C GLY A 149 7.76 8.94 11.73
N PRO A 150 8.00 9.77 12.77
CA PRO A 150 9.01 9.55 13.78
C PRO A 150 8.78 8.24 14.55
N ALA A 151 9.87 7.71 15.09
CA ALA A 151 9.98 6.43 15.83
C ALA A 151 8.97 6.20 16.98
N GLY A 152 8.13 7.17 17.33
CA GLY A 152 7.04 7.04 18.31
C GLY A 152 5.90 6.11 17.87
N ALA A 153 5.72 5.88 16.57
CA ALA A 153 4.85 4.82 16.06
C ALA A 153 5.40 3.41 16.41
N SER A 154 6.64 3.32 16.88
CA SER A 154 7.33 2.06 17.04
C SER A 154 6.80 1.22 18.21
N VAL A 155 6.44 1.79 19.36
CA VAL A 155 6.02 1.01 20.54
C VAL A 155 4.68 0.31 20.29
N LEU A 156 3.68 1.06 19.80
CA LEU A 156 2.36 0.48 19.50
C LEU A 156 2.42 -0.51 18.33
N SER A 157 3.23 -0.24 17.31
CA SER A 157 3.43 -1.17 16.19
C SER A 157 4.18 -2.43 16.61
N THR A 158 5.14 -2.31 17.55
CA THR A 158 5.84 -3.44 18.15
C THR A 158 4.89 -4.26 19.01
N LEU A 159 4.06 -3.61 19.83
CA LEU A 159 3.06 -4.30 20.65
C LEU A 159 2.03 -5.04 19.79
N LYS A 160 1.55 -4.42 18.71
CA LYS A 160 0.71 -5.10 17.71
C LYS A 160 1.41 -6.32 17.16
N ARG A 161 2.66 -6.19 16.78
CA ARG A 161 3.43 -7.30 16.21
C ARG A 161 3.63 -8.45 17.21
N MET A 162 3.90 -8.14 18.48
CA MET A 162 3.98 -9.16 19.54
C MET A 162 2.64 -9.86 19.73
N MET A 163 1.53 -9.13 19.75
CA MET A 163 0.18 -9.70 19.82
C MET A 163 -0.09 -10.62 18.62
N ASP A 164 0.23 -10.18 17.40
CA ASP A 164 0.08 -11.00 16.18
C ASP A 164 0.85 -12.33 16.30
N ILE A 165 2.10 -12.28 16.75
CA ILE A 165 2.95 -13.49 16.91
C ILE A 165 2.40 -14.42 17.99
N VAL A 166 2.09 -13.88 19.17
CA VAL A 166 1.62 -14.69 20.31
C VAL A 166 0.31 -15.39 19.96
N VAL A 167 -0.65 -14.63 19.41
CA VAL A 167 -1.96 -15.21 19.06
C VAL A 167 -1.85 -16.19 17.89
N ALA A 168 -1.03 -15.90 16.88
CA ALA A 168 -0.84 -16.82 15.76
C ALA A 168 -0.14 -18.12 16.18
N MET A 169 0.87 -18.06 17.07
CA MET A 169 1.53 -19.25 17.60
C MET A 169 0.57 -20.09 18.45
N ALA A 170 -0.17 -19.46 19.38
CA ALA A 170 -1.15 -20.15 20.20
C ALA A 170 -2.24 -20.81 19.34
N ALA A 171 -2.75 -20.11 18.34
CA ALA A 171 -3.73 -20.65 17.40
C ALA A 171 -3.17 -21.85 16.60
N LEU A 172 -1.95 -21.76 16.09
CA LEU A 172 -1.31 -22.89 15.37
C LEU A 172 -1.10 -24.10 16.27
N MET A 173 -0.69 -23.91 17.52
CA MET A 173 -0.52 -25.03 18.47
C MET A 173 -1.86 -25.71 18.80
N VAL A 174 -2.89 -24.92 19.11
CA VAL A 174 -4.22 -25.44 19.44
C VAL A 174 -4.89 -26.11 18.24
N LEU A 175 -4.74 -25.52 17.06
CA LEU A 175 -5.36 -26.02 15.84
C LEU A 175 -4.51 -27.06 15.07
N ALA A 176 -3.32 -27.44 15.57
CA ALA A 176 -2.45 -28.42 14.89
C ALA A 176 -3.15 -29.75 14.57
N PRO A 177 -3.95 -30.38 15.48
CA PRO A 177 -4.70 -31.58 15.14
C PRO A 177 -5.72 -31.35 14.01
N LEU A 178 -6.40 -30.20 14.00
CA LEU A 178 -7.34 -29.82 12.96
C LEU A 178 -6.63 -29.62 11.62
N PHE A 179 -5.44 -29.00 11.59
CA PHE A 179 -4.62 -28.86 10.37
C PHE A 179 -4.30 -30.23 9.77
N LEU A 180 -3.92 -31.20 10.61
CA LEU A 180 -3.64 -32.57 10.16
C LEU A 180 -4.89 -33.23 9.60
N ALA A 181 -6.02 -33.14 10.27
CA ALA A 181 -7.29 -33.71 9.82
C ALA A 181 -7.72 -33.11 8.47
N ILE A 182 -7.63 -31.78 8.29
CA ILE A 182 -7.91 -31.10 7.02
C ILE A 182 -6.94 -31.56 5.93
N ALA A 183 -5.65 -31.68 6.23
CA ALA A 183 -4.64 -32.14 5.26
C ALA A 183 -4.94 -33.56 4.77
N VAL A 184 -5.31 -34.47 5.66
CA VAL A 184 -5.73 -35.85 5.31
C VAL A 184 -6.99 -35.81 4.46
N ALA A 185 -8.02 -35.04 4.84
CA ALA A 185 -9.26 -34.94 4.08
C ALA A 185 -9.03 -34.40 2.65
N ILE A 186 -8.18 -33.40 2.48
CA ILE A 186 -7.84 -32.87 1.15
C ILE A 186 -7.12 -33.93 0.30
N LYS A 187 -6.16 -34.65 0.89
CA LYS A 187 -5.41 -35.71 0.18
C LYS A 187 -6.29 -36.90 -0.20
N ALA A 188 -7.25 -37.26 0.65
CA ALA A 188 -8.19 -38.34 0.40
C ALA A 188 -9.21 -38.01 -0.71
N THR A 189 -9.55 -36.72 -0.89
CA THR A 189 -10.63 -36.30 -1.81
C THR A 189 -10.15 -35.73 -3.14
N SER A 190 -8.87 -35.34 -3.25
CA SER A 190 -8.35 -34.77 -4.50
C SER A 190 -6.83 -34.91 -4.64
N LYS A 191 -6.34 -35.18 -5.86
CA LYS A 191 -4.91 -35.28 -6.18
C LYS A 191 -4.24 -33.90 -6.12
N GLY A 192 -2.99 -33.80 -5.67
CA GLY A 192 -2.18 -32.59 -5.66
C GLY A 192 -1.75 -32.13 -4.26
N PRO A 193 -1.17 -30.92 -4.12
CA PRO A 193 -0.67 -30.40 -2.84
C PRO A 193 -1.81 -30.05 -1.87
N VAL A 194 -1.57 -30.12 -0.56
CA VAL A 194 -2.52 -29.74 0.50
C VAL A 194 -2.73 -28.23 0.54
N LEU A 195 -1.62 -27.48 0.40
CA LEU A 195 -1.63 -26.03 0.42
C LEU A 195 -1.70 -25.47 -1.00
N PHE A 196 -2.57 -24.51 -1.19
CA PHE A 196 -2.61 -23.62 -2.32
C PHE A 196 -1.72 -22.41 -2.02
N ARG A 197 -0.89 -22.02 -2.98
CA ARG A 197 0.03 -20.91 -2.92
C ARG A 197 -0.34 -19.90 -3.99
N GLN A 198 -0.50 -18.64 -3.62
CA GLN A 198 -0.86 -17.58 -4.54
C GLN A 198 -0.05 -16.32 -4.21
N GLU A 199 0.51 -15.71 -5.24
CA GLU A 199 1.13 -14.41 -5.08
C GLU A 199 0.08 -13.35 -4.74
N ARG A 200 0.37 -12.54 -3.75
CA ARG A 200 -0.45 -11.42 -3.28
C ARG A 200 0.43 -10.20 -3.03
N ILE A 201 -0.18 -9.02 -3.09
CA ILE A 201 0.51 -7.78 -2.81
C ILE A 201 0.33 -7.42 -1.34
N GLY A 202 1.46 -7.28 -0.66
CA GLY A 202 1.57 -6.93 0.76
C GLY A 202 1.77 -5.44 0.98
N GLN A 203 2.21 -5.10 2.19
CA GLN A 203 2.48 -3.71 2.57
C GLN A 203 3.57 -3.10 1.69
N TYR A 204 3.38 -1.84 1.29
CA TYR A 204 4.27 -1.08 0.39
C TYR A 204 4.42 -1.69 -1.01
N GLY A 205 3.41 -2.44 -1.47
CA GLY A 205 3.41 -3.04 -2.79
C GLY A 205 4.32 -4.27 -2.94
N LYS A 206 4.90 -4.79 -1.85
CA LYS A 206 5.81 -5.95 -1.88
C LYS A 206 5.03 -7.24 -2.08
N PRO A 207 5.40 -8.08 -3.08
CA PRO A 207 4.75 -9.37 -3.28
C PRO A 207 5.12 -10.35 -2.17
N PHE A 208 4.20 -11.26 -1.85
CA PHE A 208 4.45 -12.38 -0.94
C PHE A 208 3.58 -13.59 -1.32
N ILE A 209 3.96 -14.78 -0.84
CA ILE A 209 3.22 -16.01 -1.09
C ILE A 209 2.16 -16.22 -0.02
N PHE A 210 0.92 -16.02 -0.41
CA PHE A 210 -0.26 -16.21 0.41
C PHE A 210 -0.64 -17.70 0.48
N LEU A 211 -0.88 -18.21 1.68
CA LEU A 211 -1.12 -19.62 1.95
C LEU A 211 -2.59 -19.89 2.28
N LYS A 212 -3.17 -20.90 1.64
CA LYS A 212 -4.50 -21.45 1.96
C LYS A 212 -4.50 -22.97 1.89
N PHE A 213 -5.46 -23.62 2.52
CA PHE A 213 -5.78 -24.99 2.14
C PHE A 213 -6.40 -25.01 0.77
N ARG A 214 -6.04 -26.04 -0.03
CA ARG A 214 -6.59 -26.22 -1.36
C ARG A 214 -8.07 -26.59 -1.29
N THR A 215 -8.91 -25.79 -1.93
CA THR A 215 -10.36 -25.97 -2.00
C THR A 215 -10.88 -26.23 -3.40
N MET A 216 -10.00 -26.16 -4.40
CA MET A 216 -10.31 -26.35 -5.82
C MET A 216 -9.45 -27.48 -6.40
N TYR A 217 -9.89 -28.06 -7.50
CA TYR A 217 -9.09 -29.00 -8.28
C TYR A 217 -7.83 -28.31 -8.83
N ALA A 218 -6.74 -29.09 -9.05
CA ALA A 218 -5.44 -28.52 -9.41
C ALA A 218 -5.43 -27.85 -10.79
N ASP A 219 -6.15 -28.44 -11.75
CA ASP A 219 -6.19 -27.98 -13.15
C ASP A 219 -7.44 -27.11 -13.36
N ASN A 220 -7.41 -25.88 -12.86
CA ASN A 220 -8.54 -24.96 -13.04
C ASN A 220 -8.14 -23.66 -13.73
N ASP A 221 -9.06 -23.14 -14.56
CA ASP A 221 -8.90 -21.86 -15.24
C ASP A 221 -9.22 -20.70 -14.31
N ALA A 222 -8.31 -19.72 -14.24
CA ALA A 222 -8.46 -18.51 -13.43
C ALA A 222 -9.20 -17.38 -14.16
N THR A 223 -9.39 -17.47 -15.49
CA THR A 223 -9.93 -16.39 -16.35
C THR A 223 -11.32 -15.93 -15.92
N VAL A 224 -12.20 -16.86 -15.55
CA VAL A 224 -13.55 -16.53 -15.07
C VAL A 224 -13.51 -15.67 -13.80
N HIS A 225 -12.59 -15.98 -12.88
CA HIS A 225 -12.43 -15.20 -11.66
C HIS A 225 -11.85 -13.83 -11.94
N GLU A 226 -10.87 -13.74 -12.84
CA GLU A 226 -10.25 -12.46 -13.22
C GLU A 226 -11.26 -11.51 -13.86
N GLN A 227 -12.08 -12.01 -14.81
CA GLN A 227 -13.15 -11.23 -15.43
C GLN A 227 -14.16 -10.72 -14.41
N TYR A 228 -14.58 -11.56 -13.47
CA TYR A 228 -15.50 -11.16 -12.42
C TYR A 228 -14.91 -10.08 -11.51
N VAL A 229 -13.65 -10.20 -11.15
CA VAL A 229 -12.96 -9.21 -10.31
C VAL A 229 -12.80 -7.86 -11.04
N LYS A 230 -12.49 -7.86 -12.33
CA LYS A 230 -12.48 -6.63 -13.16
C LYS A 230 -13.83 -5.92 -13.13
N GLN A 231 -14.93 -6.66 -13.28
CA GLN A 231 -16.29 -6.10 -13.18
C GLN A 231 -16.60 -5.57 -11.77
N LEU A 232 -16.13 -6.27 -10.74
CA LEU A 232 -16.33 -5.85 -9.35
C LEU A 232 -15.63 -4.53 -9.05
N ILE A 233 -14.38 -4.38 -9.50
CA ILE A 233 -13.59 -3.14 -9.34
C ILE A 233 -14.21 -2.01 -10.15
N ALA A 234 -14.69 -2.29 -11.37
CA ALA A 234 -15.39 -1.31 -12.21
C ALA A 234 -16.79 -0.93 -11.70
N GLY A 235 -17.30 -1.60 -10.66
CA GLY A 235 -18.64 -1.38 -10.13
C GLY A 235 -19.79 -1.92 -11.00
N THR A 236 -19.47 -2.71 -12.03
CA THR A 236 -20.43 -3.30 -13.00
C THR A 236 -20.79 -4.76 -12.68
N ALA A 237 -20.17 -5.36 -11.66
CA ALA A 237 -20.45 -6.74 -11.26
C ALA A 237 -21.91 -6.90 -10.81
N GLN A 238 -22.57 -7.92 -11.33
CA GLN A 238 -23.92 -8.30 -10.89
C GLN A 238 -23.84 -8.99 -9.53
N GLN A 239 -24.82 -8.68 -8.68
CA GLN A 239 -25.03 -9.40 -7.44
C GLN A 239 -25.68 -10.74 -7.72
N ASN A 240 -25.14 -11.80 -7.12
CA ASN A 240 -25.70 -13.14 -7.21
C ASN A 240 -26.58 -13.42 -5.97
N PRO A 241 -27.66 -14.21 -6.13
CA PRO A 241 -28.46 -14.62 -4.99
C PRO A 241 -27.64 -15.47 -4.02
N SER A 242 -27.72 -15.15 -2.75
CA SER A 242 -27.13 -15.96 -1.67
C SER A 242 -27.98 -17.19 -1.38
N LYS A 243 -27.35 -18.32 -1.06
CA LYS A 243 -28.06 -19.59 -0.81
C LYS A 243 -28.85 -19.62 0.50
N GLY A 244 -28.57 -18.72 1.46
CA GLY A 244 -29.14 -18.80 2.81
C GLY A 244 -30.31 -17.85 3.09
N ASN A 245 -30.22 -16.56 2.76
CA ASN A 245 -31.18 -15.52 3.21
C ASN A 245 -31.81 -14.69 2.11
N GLY A 246 -31.73 -15.09 0.84
CA GLY A 246 -32.28 -14.33 -0.30
C GLY A 246 -31.63 -12.95 -0.53
N GLN A 247 -30.57 -12.63 0.21
CA GLN A 247 -29.82 -11.40 0.05
C GLN A 247 -28.80 -11.56 -1.08
N SER A 248 -28.65 -10.50 -1.90
CA SER A 248 -27.70 -10.50 -3.00
C SER A 248 -26.27 -10.26 -2.53
N VAL A 249 -25.30 -11.00 -3.08
CA VAL A 249 -23.88 -10.94 -2.72
C VAL A 249 -22.98 -10.73 -3.93
N TYR A 250 -21.88 -10.03 -3.74
CA TYR A 250 -20.80 -9.90 -4.72
C TYR A 250 -19.84 -11.10 -4.59
N LYS A 251 -20.26 -12.27 -5.06
CA LYS A 251 -19.48 -13.51 -5.02
C LYS A 251 -19.89 -14.41 -6.19
N LEU A 252 -18.93 -15.09 -6.80
CA LEU A 252 -19.23 -16.16 -7.74
C LEU A 252 -19.88 -17.34 -7.01
N THR A 253 -21.09 -17.71 -7.41
CA THR A 253 -21.84 -18.84 -6.87
C THR A 253 -21.76 -20.03 -7.84
N ASN A 254 -21.87 -21.26 -7.32
CA ASN A 254 -21.87 -22.52 -8.11
C ASN A 254 -20.60 -22.75 -8.97
N ASP A 255 -19.43 -22.48 -8.41
CA ASP A 255 -18.15 -22.70 -9.08
C ASP A 255 -17.82 -24.21 -9.09
N ALA A 256 -17.90 -24.83 -10.27
CA ALA A 256 -17.64 -26.26 -10.46
C ALA A 256 -16.19 -26.69 -10.15
N ARG A 257 -15.27 -25.74 -10.03
CA ARG A 257 -13.87 -25.98 -9.67
C ARG A 257 -13.69 -26.36 -8.21
N ILE A 258 -14.68 -26.11 -7.37
CA ILE A 258 -14.61 -26.33 -5.93
C ILE A 258 -14.86 -27.80 -5.61
N THR A 259 -13.94 -28.44 -4.87
CA THR A 259 -14.13 -29.80 -4.37
C THR A 259 -15.18 -29.84 -3.25
N ARG A 260 -15.80 -31.02 -2.99
CA ARG A 260 -16.78 -31.16 -1.89
C ARG A 260 -16.17 -30.77 -0.52
N THR A 261 -14.97 -31.26 -0.23
CA THR A 261 -14.23 -30.87 0.99
C THR A 261 -13.92 -29.38 0.97
N GLY A 262 -13.53 -28.82 -0.20
CA GLY A 262 -13.25 -27.40 -0.37
C GLY A 262 -14.48 -26.53 -0.13
N ALA A 263 -15.67 -26.94 -0.54
CA ALA A 263 -16.91 -26.21 -0.27
C ALA A 263 -17.18 -26.09 1.24
N PHE A 264 -17.01 -27.20 1.98
CA PHE A 264 -17.14 -27.21 3.44
C PHE A 264 -16.13 -26.25 4.10
N LEU A 265 -14.83 -26.36 3.73
CA LEU A 265 -13.77 -25.51 4.29
C LEU A 265 -14.01 -24.02 4.03
N ARG A 266 -14.47 -23.65 2.82
CA ARG A 266 -14.78 -22.26 2.45
C ARG A 266 -15.98 -21.70 3.21
N ASN A 267 -17.01 -22.52 3.44
CA ASN A 267 -18.21 -22.08 4.18
C ASN A 267 -17.89 -21.60 5.61
N ILE A 268 -16.97 -22.30 6.26
CA ILE A 268 -16.55 -21.97 7.64
C ILE A 268 -15.18 -21.27 7.69
N SER A 269 -14.65 -20.87 6.52
CA SER A 269 -13.37 -20.14 6.37
C SER A 269 -12.15 -20.87 6.99
N LEU A 270 -12.18 -22.18 7.14
CA LEU A 270 -11.04 -22.97 7.60
C LEU A 270 -9.93 -23.06 6.55
N ASP A 271 -10.24 -22.82 5.29
CA ASP A 271 -9.26 -22.76 4.21
C ASP A 271 -8.25 -21.62 4.40
N GLU A 272 -8.58 -20.61 5.18
CA GLU A 272 -7.73 -19.44 5.44
C GLU A 272 -6.76 -19.62 6.61
N LEU A 273 -6.91 -20.66 7.43
CA LEU A 273 -6.05 -20.91 8.60
C LEU A 273 -4.54 -20.95 8.31
N PRO A 274 -4.04 -21.48 7.16
CA PRO A 274 -2.61 -21.47 6.85
C PRO A 274 -2.01 -20.05 6.75
N GLN A 275 -2.81 -19.00 6.60
CA GLN A 275 -2.34 -17.60 6.65
C GLN A 275 -1.73 -17.23 8.01
N LEU A 276 -2.02 -17.95 9.09
CA LEU A 276 -1.32 -17.79 10.38
C LEU A 276 0.19 -17.93 10.22
N LEU A 277 0.67 -18.75 9.28
CA LEU A 277 2.10 -18.84 8.92
C LEU A 277 2.62 -17.55 8.26
N ASN A 278 1.80 -16.91 7.41
CA ASN A 278 2.15 -15.60 6.84
C ASN A 278 2.19 -14.51 7.93
N VAL A 279 1.31 -14.61 8.94
CA VAL A 279 1.35 -13.72 10.10
C VAL A 279 2.66 -13.92 10.87
N LEU A 280 3.09 -15.14 11.16
CA LEU A 280 4.37 -15.41 11.84
C LEU A 280 5.58 -14.92 11.05
N LYS A 281 5.57 -15.06 9.73
CA LYS A 281 6.63 -14.53 8.85
C LYS A 281 6.69 -13.00 8.81
N GLY A 282 5.62 -12.30 9.21
CA GLY A 282 5.53 -10.84 9.16
C GLY A 282 5.02 -10.29 7.83
N GLU A 283 4.63 -11.14 6.92
CA GLU A 283 4.01 -10.78 5.64
C GLU A 283 2.58 -10.26 5.84
N MET A 284 1.90 -10.77 6.88
CA MET A 284 0.55 -10.41 7.30
C MET A 284 0.46 -10.06 8.79
N SER A 285 -0.67 -9.52 9.19
CA SER A 285 -1.14 -9.31 10.55
C SER A 285 -2.43 -10.12 10.77
N LEU A 286 -2.85 -10.32 12.01
CA LEU A 286 -4.17 -10.90 12.29
C LEU A 286 -5.29 -10.00 11.78
N VAL A 287 -5.14 -8.68 11.96
CA VAL A 287 -6.15 -7.69 11.53
C VAL A 287 -5.51 -6.69 10.59
N GLY A 288 -6.13 -6.49 9.44
CA GLY A 288 -5.69 -5.55 8.41
C GLY A 288 -6.52 -5.62 7.12
N PRO A 289 -6.17 -4.83 6.10
CA PRO A 289 -6.74 -4.93 4.77
C PRO A 289 -6.53 -6.31 4.14
N ARG A 290 -7.46 -6.77 3.31
CA ARG A 290 -7.25 -8.01 2.55
C ARG A 290 -6.14 -7.79 1.50
N PRO A 291 -5.15 -8.70 1.38
CA PRO A 291 -4.11 -8.60 0.36
C PRO A 291 -4.70 -8.83 -1.04
N PRO A 292 -4.53 -7.89 -1.99
CA PRO A 292 -5.01 -8.05 -3.35
C PRO A 292 -4.14 -9.03 -4.14
N ILE A 293 -4.72 -9.57 -5.22
CA ILE A 293 -3.98 -10.32 -6.24
C ILE A 293 -3.33 -9.32 -7.21
N PRO A 294 -2.19 -9.63 -7.87
CA PRO A 294 -1.53 -8.73 -8.81
C PRO A 294 -2.47 -8.13 -9.85
N TYR A 295 -3.26 -8.93 -10.56
CA TYR A 295 -4.20 -8.45 -11.57
C TYR A 295 -5.36 -7.57 -11.01
N GLU A 296 -5.67 -7.66 -9.70
CA GLU A 296 -6.59 -6.69 -9.07
C GLU A 296 -5.94 -5.31 -9.05
N VAL A 297 -4.65 -5.23 -8.67
CA VAL A 297 -3.91 -3.97 -8.53
C VAL A 297 -3.74 -3.26 -9.87
N GLU A 298 -3.60 -4.01 -10.97
CA GLU A 298 -3.56 -3.46 -12.33
C GLU A 298 -4.84 -2.68 -12.68
N ASN A 299 -5.97 -3.11 -12.15
CA ASN A 299 -7.27 -2.49 -12.37
C ASN A 299 -7.65 -1.44 -11.28
N TYR A 300 -6.76 -1.18 -10.31
CA TYR A 300 -7.03 -0.23 -9.24
C TYR A 300 -6.91 1.22 -9.72
N ALA A 301 -7.87 2.06 -9.33
CA ALA A 301 -7.65 3.50 -9.31
C ALA A 301 -6.54 3.85 -8.31
N LEU A 302 -5.85 4.99 -8.51
CA LEU A 302 -4.72 5.39 -7.66
C LEU A 302 -5.07 5.38 -6.17
N TRP A 303 -6.24 5.88 -5.79
CA TRP A 303 -6.67 5.93 -4.40
C TRP A 303 -6.95 4.56 -3.77
N HIS A 304 -7.25 3.51 -4.57
CA HIS A 304 -7.40 2.15 -4.09
C HIS A 304 -6.07 1.58 -3.57
N ARG A 305 -4.95 2.01 -4.14
CA ARG A 305 -3.61 1.54 -3.76
C ARG A 305 -3.21 1.97 -2.35
N HIS A 306 -3.80 3.02 -1.80
CA HIS A 306 -3.55 3.47 -0.43
C HIS A 306 -3.82 2.39 0.63
N ARG A 307 -4.72 1.43 0.37
CA ARG A 307 -5.06 0.37 1.33
C ARG A 307 -3.86 -0.52 1.72
N PHE A 308 -2.97 -0.82 0.79
CA PHE A 308 -1.78 -1.63 1.07
C PHE A 308 -0.53 -0.80 1.41
N LEU A 309 -0.61 0.54 1.31
CA LEU A 309 0.46 1.42 1.76
C LEU A 309 0.43 1.63 3.27
N ILE A 310 -0.77 1.82 3.82
CA ILE A 310 -0.97 2.33 5.16
C ILE A 310 -0.91 1.21 6.21
N ALA A 311 -1.30 -0.02 5.87
CA ALA A 311 -1.38 -1.11 6.82
C ALA A 311 -0.89 -2.44 6.24
N ARG A 312 -0.35 -3.30 7.12
CA ARG A 312 -0.07 -4.69 6.78
C ARG A 312 -1.36 -5.43 6.44
N PRO A 313 -1.39 -6.29 5.40
CA PRO A 313 -2.57 -7.08 5.11
C PRO A 313 -2.93 -8.00 6.29
N GLY A 314 -4.23 -8.22 6.49
CA GLY A 314 -4.76 -9.00 7.61
C GLY A 314 -5.42 -10.30 7.19
N LEU A 315 -5.45 -11.25 8.15
CA LEU A 315 -6.27 -12.46 8.08
C LEU A 315 -7.76 -12.10 8.15
N THR A 316 -8.11 -11.15 9.01
CA THR A 316 -9.43 -10.52 9.10
C THR A 316 -9.30 -9.01 9.02
N GLY A 317 -10.40 -8.27 8.87
CA GLY A 317 -10.37 -6.82 8.75
C GLY A 317 -11.73 -6.17 8.96
N LEU A 318 -11.72 -4.85 9.05
CA LEU A 318 -12.93 -4.07 9.35
C LEU A 318 -14.05 -4.33 8.34
N TRP A 319 -13.75 -4.34 7.02
CA TRP A 319 -14.76 -4.60 6.01
C TRP A 319 -15.32 -6.04 6.09
N GLN A 320 -14.48 -7.01 6.46
CA GLN A 320 -14.88 -8.42 6.58
C GLN A 320 -15.92 -8.61 7.70
N VAL A 321 -15.80 -7.86 8.81
CA VAL A 321 -16.77 -7.93 9.91
C VAL A 321 -17.93 -6.95 9.76
N SER A 322 -17.87 -6.01 8.79
CA SER A 322 -18.91 -4.99 8.58
C SER A 322 -19.92 -5.31 7.47
N GLY A 323 -19.67 -6.33 6.64
CA GLY A 323 -20.61 -6.65 5.55
C GLY A 323 -20.11 -7.70 4.57
N ARG A 324 -18.80 -8.03 4.59
CA ARG A 324 -18.19 -9.09 3.76
C ARG A 324 -18.57 -8.94 2.26
N ASN A 325 -19.15 -9.99 1.71
CA ASN A 325 -19.52 -10.08 0.28
C ASN A 325 -20.71 -9.16 -0.12
N ARG A 326 -21.29 -8.40 0.80
CA ARG A 326 -22.41 -7.46 0.56
C ARG A 326 -21.93 -6.04 0.27
N VAL A 327 -20.64 -5.76 0.53
CA VAL A 327 -20.06 -4.42 0.39
C VAL A 327 -19.54 -4.25 -1.02
N LYS A 328 -19.82 -3.09 -1.64
CA LYS A 328 -19.22 -2.70 -2.93
C LYS A 328 -17.71 -2.55 -2.78
N PHE A 329 -16.98 -2.71 -3.88
CA PHE A 329 -15.52 -2.65 -3.87
C PHE A 329 -14.98 -1.34 -3.29
N ASP A 330 -15.50 -0.20 -3.74
CA ASP A 330 -15.09 1.12 -3.23
C ASP A 330 -15.34 1.29 -1.73
N ASP A 331 -16.47 0.79 -1.22
CA ASP A 331 -16.79 0.87 0.20
C ASP A 331 -15.89 -0.07 1.02
N MET A 332 -15.51 -1.23 0.46
CA MET A 332 -14.50 -2.10 1.06
C MET A 332 -13.17 -1.37 1.22
N VAL A 333 -12.71 -0.68 0.16
CA VAL A 333 -11.46 0.11 0.22
C VAL A 333 -11.57 1.24 1.23
N ARG A 334 -12.72 1.95 1.28
CA ARG A 334 -12.96 3.00 2.29
C ARG A 334 -12.92 2.47 3.72
N LEU A 335 -13.47 1.28 3.97
CA LEU A 335 -13.40 0.63 5.28
C LEU A 335 -11.97 0.23 5.65
N ASP A 336 -11.18 -0.27 4.70
CA ASP A 336 -9.77 -0.56 4.91
C ASP A 336 -8.96 0.71 5.24
N MET A 337 -9.21 1.80 4.52
CA MET A 337 -8.59 3.10 4.81
C MET A 337 -9.04 3.67 6.15
N ARG A 338 -10.32 3.49 6.52
CA ARG A 338 -10.83 3.88 7.83
C ARG A 338 -10.13 3.12 8.93
N TYR A 339 -10.00 1.79 8.79
CA TYR A 339 -9.26 0.96 9.75
C TYR A 339 -7.84 1.50 9.96
N ALA A 340 -7.11 1.74 8.88
CA ALA A 340 -5.74 2.25 8.96
C ALA A 340 -5.62 3.60 9.67
N LYS A 341 -6.59 4.51 9.46
CA LYS A 341 -6.62 5.84 10.10
C LYS A 341 -7.04 5.82 11.57
N THR A 342 -7.93 4.89 11.92
CA THR A 342 -8.50 4.81 13.28
C THR A 342 -7.96 3.62 14.07
N TRP A 343 -6.87 3.04 13.59
CA TRP A 343 -6.28 1.85 14.19
C TRP A 343 -5.97 2.05 15.68
N SER A 344 -6.31 1.03 16.44
CA SER A 344 -5.94 0.86 17.84
C SER A 344 -5.97 -0.63 18.18
N LEU A 345 -5.23 -1.04 19.22
CA LEU A 345 -5.27 -2.42 19.72
C LEU A 345 -6.69 -2.85 20.15
N TRP A 346 -7.47 -1.90 20.65
CA TRP A 346 -8.88 -2.14 21.01
C TRP A 346 -9.75 -2.42 19.78
N LEU A 347 -9.50 -1.71 18.67
CA LEU A 347 -10.18 -1.97 17.40
C LEU A 347 -9.83 -3.35 16.86
N ASP A 348 -8.56 -3.76 16.94
CA ASP A 348 -8.14 -5.09 16.55
C ASP A 348 -8.84 -6.17 17.38
N LEU A 349 -8.88 -6.02 18.71
CA LEU A 349 -9.58 -6.95 19.57
C LEU A 349 -11.08 -7.05 19.23
N LYS A 350 -11.75 -5.92 18.99
CA LYS A 350 -13.15 -5.90 18.54
C LYS A 350 -13.36 -6.65 17.22
N ILE A 351 -12.47 -6.47 16.25
CA ILE A 351 -12.55 -7.13 14.95
C ILE A 351 -12.34 -8.65 15.14
N LEU A 352 -11.33 -9.06 15.92
CA LEU A 352 -11.07 -10.46 16.21
C LEU A 352 -12.27 -11.15 16.89
N LEU A 353 -12.89 -10.50 17.87
CA LEU A 353 -14.07 -11.03 18.57
C LEU A 353 -15.32 -11.12 17.68
N ARG A 354 -15.44 -10.22 16.68
CA ARG A 354 -16.55 -10.24 15.71
C ARG A 354 -16.34 -11.21 14.55
N THR A 355 -15.10 -11.61 14.29
CA THR A 355 -14.75 -12.45 13.14
C THR A 355 -15.50 -13.78 13.12
N PRO A 356 -15.61 -14.57 14.23
CA PRO A 356 -16.38 -15.81 14.23
C PRO A 356 -17.85 -15.60 13.85
N LEU A 357 -18.47 -14.56 14.42
CA LEU A 357 -19.86 -14.23 14.11
C LEU A 357 -20.03 -13.83 12.63
N ALA A 358 -19.12 -13.03 12.09
CA ALA A 358 -19.13 -12.64 10.69
C ALA A 358 -18.92 -13.84 9.73
N ILE A 359 -18.13 -14.84 10.14
CA ILE A 359 -17.97 -16.11 9.42
C ILE A 359 -19.30 -16.87 9.38
N LEU A 360 -19.98 -17.01 10.50
CA LEU A 360 -21.25 -17.73 10.60
C LEU A 360 -22.37 -17.02 9.83
N GLN A 361 -22.39 -15.69 9.81
CA GLN A 361 -23.37 -14.88 9.06
C GLN A 361 -23.09 -14.79 7.56
N GLY A 362 -21.88 -15.04 7.14
CA GLY A 362 -21.43 -14.95 5.75
C GLY A 362 -21.08 -16.32 5.14
N ALA A 363 -21.56 -17.41 5.73
CA ALA A 363 -21.32 -18.78 5.27
C ALA A 363 -22.11 -19.14 3.99
N ASP A 364 -22.58 -18.16 3.22
CA ASP A 364 -23.34 -18.32 1.98
C ASP A 364 -22.46 -18.21 0.73
#